data_7d1e275ef52ab6bacbb7b7b9a75fac65
#
_entry.id   7d1e275ef52ab6bacbb7b7b9a75fac65
#
_cell.length_a   1.000
_cell.length_b   1.000
_cell.length_c   1.000
_cell.angle_alpha   90.00
_cell.angle_beta   90.00
_cell.angle_gamma   90.00
#
_symmetry.space_group_name_H-M   'P 1'
#
loop_
_entity.id
_entity.type
_entity.pdbx_description
1 polymer ?
#
loop_
_entity_poly.entity_id
_entity_poly.type
_entity_poly.pdbx_seq_one_letter_code
_entity_poly.pdbx_strand_id
1 'polypeptide(L)'
;MERALTPGTFSLTSTQRGAIGESVAATGLMLASGGRLSPYKPIADDDGVDLLLVDKLSRSIVQLQVKCRTKVDDPKAETVQFDVQLNTFSPKAEGYVLGILLSGAVIQKAWLIPLAELRSVARSSSEKLVVVASAKDNANDRFRRFRHDGFESIARLILGDDAAVSGSHA
;
A
#
# COMPACT_ATOMS: atom_id res chain seq x y z
N MET A 1 -16.41 -44.92 0.07
CA MET A 1 -15.70 -44.61 -1.16
C MET A 1 -15.27 -43.13 -1.03
N GLU A 2 -14.09 -42.90 -0.46
CA GLU A 2 -13.54 -41.59 -0.15
C GLU A 2 -13.01 -40.98 -1.44
N ARG A 3 -13.59 -39.85 -1.88
CA ARG A 3 -13.09 -39.10 -3.02
C ARG A 3 -11.79 -38.43 -2.55
N ALA A 4 -10.66 -38.97 -2.97
CA ALA A 4 -9.38 -38.26 -2.86
C ALA A 4 -9.53 -36.90 -3.54
N LEU A 5 -9.47 -35.82 -2.75
CA LEU A 5 -9.36 -34.46 -3.27
C LEU A 5 -8.01 -34.38 -4.00
N THR A 6 -8.05 -34.37 -5.31
CA THR A 6 -6.88 -33.98 -6.11
C THR A 6 -6.50 -32.58 -5.65
N PRO A 7 -5.23 -32.29 -5.30
CA PRO A 7 -4.81 -30.95 -4.97
C PRO A 7 -4.99 -30.08 -6.21
N GLY A 8 -6.15 -29.44 -6.32
CA GLY A 8 -6.34 -28.35 -7.28
C GLY A 8 -5.34 -27.25 -6.92
N THR A 9 -4.71 -26.65 -7.90
CA THR A 9 -3.84 -25.50 -7.70
C THR A 9 -4.71 -24.35 -7.18
N PHE A 10 -4.81 -24.21 -5.86
CA PHE A 10 -5.51 -23.09 -5.24
C PHE A 10 -4.70 -21.83 -5.49
N SER A 11 -5.33 -20.80 -6.04
CA SER A 11 -4.78 -19.45 -6.16
C SER A 11 -5.59 -18.48 -5.31
N LEU A 12 -4.94 -17.45 -4.78
CA LEU A 12 -5.61 -16.40 -4.02
C LEU A 12 -6.58 -15.61 -4.93
N THR A 13 -7.81 -15.44 -4.47
CA THR A 13 -8.76 -14.52 -5.11
C THR A 13 -8.33 -13.06 -4.93
N SER A 14 -8.87 -12.14 -5.73
CA SER A 14 -8.64 -10.70 -5.55
C SER A 14 -9.06 -10.21 -4.17
N THR A 15 -10.20 -10.69 -3.67
CA THR A 15 -10.71 -10.37 -2.33
C THR A 15 -9.77 -10.86 -1.22
N GLN A 16 -9.25 -12.10 -1.34
CA GLN A 16 -8.28 -12.62 -0.37
C GLN A 16 -6.98 -11.82 -0.39
N ARG A 17 -6.46 -11.45 -1.57
CA ARG A 17 -5.27 -10.58 -1.69
C ARG A 17 -5.51 -9.21 -1.07
N GLY A 18 -6.68 -8.61 -1.29
CA GLY A 18 -7.07 -7.35 -0.66
C GLY A 18 -7.02 -7.45 0.87
N ALA A 19 -7.73 -8.42 1.44
CA ALA A 19 -7.80 -8.64 2.89
C ALA A 19 -6.41 -8.89 3.52
N ILE A 20 -5.54 -9.68 2.85
CA ILE A 20 -4.16 -9.90 3.28
C ILE A 20 -3.38 -8.57 3.28
N GLY A 21 -3.46 -7.82 2.17
CA GLY A 21 -2.74 -6.54 2.03
C GLY A 21 -3.12 -5.54 3.12
N GLU A 22 -4.41 -5.35 3.36
CA GLU A 22 -4.93 -4.46 4.41
C GLU A 22 -4.46 -4.90 5.82
N SER A 23 -4.51 -6.21 6.11
CA SER A 23 -4.06 -6.74 7.41
C SER A 23 -2.57 -6.58 7.61
N VAL A 24 -1.76 -6.84 6.57
CA VAL A 24 -0.30 -6.65 6.60
C VAL A 24 0.05 -5.17 6.76
N ALA A 25 -0.64 -4.26 6.03
CA ALA A 25 -0.44 -2.83 6.15
C ALA A 25 -0.77 -2.32 7.56
N ALA A 26 -1.94 -2.69 8.09
CA ALA A 26 -2.37 -2.28 9.43
C ALA A 26 -1.39 -2.73 10.52
N THR A 27 -1.04 -4.03 10.51
CA THR A 27 -0.11 -4.60 11.49
C THR A 27 1.30 -4.04 11.33
N GLY A 28 1.79 -3.96 10.10
CA GLY A 28 3.15 -3.47 9.80
C GLY A 28 3.34 -2.01 10.22
N LEU A 29 2.41 -1.12 9.92
CA LEU A 29 2.48 0.29 10.29
C LEU A 29 2.34 0.49 11.80
N MET A 30 1.49 -0.30 12.47
CA MET A 30 1.38 -0.28 13.93
C MET A 30 2.69 -0.69 14.59
N LEU A 31 3.32 -1.79 14.14
CA LEU A 31 4.60 -2.26 14.66
C LEU A 31 5.73 -1.25 14.37
N ALA A 32 5.84 -0.78 13.12
CA ALA A 32 6.88 0.15 12.69
C ALA A 32 6.85 1.51 13.41
N SER A 33 5.66 1.94 13.86
CA SER A 33 5.48 3.18 14.63
C SER A 33 5.59 2.99 16.13
N GLY A 34 5.94 1.79 16.63
CA GLY A 34 5.93 1.48 18.06
C GLY A 34 4.54 1.65 18.70
N GLY A 35 3.46 1.47 17.91
CA GLY A 35 2.08 1.62 18.33
C GLY A 35 1.58 3.08 18.36
N ARG A 36 2.35 4.06 17.88
CA ARG A 36 1.91 5.46 17.73
C ARG A 36 0.79 5.58 16.69
N LEU A 37 0.91 4.90 15.54
CA LEU A 37 -0.17 4.79 14.57
C LEU A 37 -1.17 3.72 14.98
N SER A 38 -2.45 4.11 15.10
CA SER A 38 -3.57 3.20 15.33
C SER A 38 -4.36 3.03 14.02
N PRO A 39 -4.37 1.84 13.42
CA PRO A 39 -5.19 1.58 12.24
C PRO A 39 -6.65 1.29 12.62
N TYR A 40 -7.57 1.87 11.86
CA TYR A 40 -9.00 1.60 11.90
C TYR A 40 -9.48 1.20 10.52
N LYS A 41 -10.36 0.21 10.45
CA LYS A 41 -10.96 -0.23 9.20
C LYS A 41 -12.40 0.32 9.09
N PRO A 42 -12.78 0.97 7.97
CA PRO A 42 -14.16 1.33 7.72
C PRO A 42 -15.07 0.09 7.72
N ILE A 43 -16.30 0.25 8.19
CA ILE A 43 -17.31 -0.82 8.16
C ILE A 43 -17.83 -1.03 6.73
N ALA A 44 -18.00 0.08 5.99
CA ALA A 44 -18.38 0.07 4.58
C ALA A 44 -17.16 0.45 3.71
N ASP A 45 -17.00 -0.24 2.59
CA ASP A 45 -15.94 -0.01 1.60
C ASP A 45 -16.58 0.53 0.32
N ASP A 46 -17.12 1.74 0.39
CA ASP A 46 -17.80 2.41 -0.72
C ASP A 46 -17.10 3.68 -1.22
N ASP A 47 -16.14 4.21 -0.45
CA ASP A 47 -15.40 5.44 -0.74
C ASP A 47 -13.91 5.23 -1.06
N GLY A 48 -13.46 3.97 -1.15
CA GLY A 48 -12.09 3.59 -1.49
C GLY A 48 -11.07 3.84 -0.36
N VAL A 49 -11.53 3.97 0.88
CA VAL A 49 -10.68 4.05 2.07
C VAL A 49 -10.63 2.68 2.73
N ASP A 50 -9.47 2.02 2.65
CA ASP A 50 -9.29 0.70 3.25
C ASP A 50 -8.85 0.78 4.72
N LEU A 51 -8.07 1.82 5.08
CA LEU A 51 -7.60 2.06 6.45
C LEU A 51 -7.60 3.55 6.79
N LEU A 52 -7.95 3.87 8.03
CA LEU A 52 -7.70 5.15 8.66
C LEU A 52 -6.58 4.97 9.70
N LEU A 53 -5.50 5.73 9.58
CA LEU A 53 -4.41 5.74 10.54
C LEU A 53 -4.54 6.96 11.44
N VAL A 54 -4.68 6.75 12.73
CA VAL A 54 -4.73 7.81 13.73
C VAL A 54 -3.38 7.91 14.42
N ASP A 55 -2.72 9.06 14.34
CA ASP A 55 -1.58 9.36 15.20
C ASP A 55 -2.08 9.66 16.61
N LYS A 56 -1.70 8.84 17.58
CA LYS A 56 -2.14 9.00 18.98
C LYS A 56 -1.65 10.26 19.65
N LEU A 57 -0.54 10.86 19.17
CA LEU A 57 0.01 12.09 19.72
C LEU A 57 -0.64 13.33 19.14
N SER A 58 -0.59 13.50 17.82
CA SER A 58 -1.14 14.68 17.14
C SER A 58 -2.65 14.63 16.94
N ARG A 59 -3.26 13.45 17.04
CA ARG A 59 -4.67 13.18 16.70
C ARG A 59 -5.00 13.38 15.22
N SER A 60 -3.98 13.55 14.38
CA SER A 60 -4.18 13.58 12.94
C SER A 60 -4.65 12.23 12.39
N ILE A 61 -5.40 12.28 11.31
CA ILE A 61 -5.95 11.10 10.64
C ILE A 61 -5.44 11.09 9.20
N VAL A 62 -4.86 9.96 8.78
CA VAL A 62 -4.40 9.74 7.41
C VAL A 62 -5.20 8.60 6.80
N GLN A 63 -5.71 8.81 5.59
CA GLN A 63 -6.46 7.82 4.84
C GLN A 63 -5.51 6.99 3.97
N LEU A 64 -5.69 5.67 3.96
CA LEU A 64 -4.98 4.77 3.06
C LEU A 64 -5.96 3.98 2.20
N GLN A 65 -5.68 3.95 0.89
CA GLN A 65 -6.17 2.92 -0.01
C GLN A 65 -5.05 1.90 -0.22
N VAL A 66 -5.29 0.65 0.14
CA VAL A 66 -4.29 -0.42 0.08
C VAL A 66 -4.48 -1.25 -1.18
N LYS A 67 -3.41 -1.46 -1.93
CA LYS A 67 -3.37 -2.35 -3.10
C LYS A 67 -2.28 -3.38 -2.90
N CYS A 68 -2.61 -4.66 -3.03
CA CYS A 68 -1.69 -5.75 -2.77
C CYS A 68 -1.46 -6.61 -4.01
N ARG A 69 -0.20 -6.98 -4.23
CA ARG A 69 0.23 -8.03 -5.16
C ARG A 69 1.11 -9.03 -4.42
N THR A 70 1.05 -10.27 -4.86
CA THR A 70 1.87 -11.35 -4.28
C THR A 70 2.77 -11.95 -5.35
N LYS A 71 4.01 -12.31 -4.99
CA LYS A 71 4.91 -13.07 -5.86
C LYS A 71 4.50 -14.52 -6.06
N VAL A 72 3.51 -15.00 -5.33
CA VAL A 72 2.95 -16.35 -5.52
C VAL A 72 2.34 -16.49 -6.92
N ASP A 73 1.69 -15.41 -7.41
CA ASP A 73 1.03 -15.43 -8.73
C ASP A 73 2.03 -15.30 -9.88
N ASP A 74 3.14 -14.59 -9.67
CA ASP A 74 4.24 -14.47 -10.64
C ASP A 74 5.58 -14.22 -9.92
N PRO A 75 6.35 -15.29 -9.60
CA PRO A 75 7.63 -15.17 -8.91
C PRO A 75 8.70 -14.37 -9.66
N LYS A 76 8.55 -14.23 -10.98
CA LYS A 76 9.49 -13.51 -11.85
C LYS A 76 9.04 -12.10 -12.18
N ALA A 77 7.87 -11.67 -11.69
CA ALA A 77 7.37 -10.33 -11.99
C ALA A 77 8.34 -9.26 -11.48
N GLU A 78 8.86 -8.49 -12.43
CA GLU A 78 9.74 -7.35 -12.17
C GLU A 78 8.98 -6.03 -12.10
N THR A 79 7.71 -6.05 -12.48
CA THR A 79 6.78 -4.91 -12.41
C THR A 79 5.52 -5.33 -11.67
N VAL A 80 4.95 -4.38 -10.95
CA VAL A 80 3.66 -4.54 -10.28
C VAL A 80 2.68 -3.50 -10.78
N GLN A 81 1.42 -3.91 -10.94
CA GLN A 81 0.34 -3.03 -11.35
C GLN A 81 -0.67 -2.90 -10.21
N PHE A 82 -1.03 -1.66 -9.91
CA PHE A 82 -2.10 -1.30 -8.99
C PHE A 82 -3.13 -0.45 -9.71
N ASP A 83 -4.40 -0.79 -9.56
CA ASP A 83 -5.52 -0.07 -10.17
C ASP A 83 -6.31 0.66 -9.08
N VAL A 84 -6.53 1.97 -9.27
CA VAL A 84 -7.34 2.83 -8.40
C VAL A 84 -8.56 3.27 -9.19
N GLN A 85 -9.75 2.95 -8.71
CA GLN A 85 -11.00 3.29 -9.38
C GLN A 85 -11.27 4.79 -9.30
N LEU A 86 -11.69 5.40 -10.40
CA LEU A 86 -11.96 6.85 -10.47
C LEU A 86 -13.22 7.26 -9.72
N ASN A 87 -14.20 6.38 -9.58
CA ASN A 87 -15.45 6.65 -8.86
C ASN A 87 -15.26 6.76 -7.34
N THR A 88 -14.20 6.11 -6.79
CA THR A 88 -13.86 6.20 -5.36
C THR A 88 -12.65 7.11 -5.09
N PHE A 89 -12.03 7.67 -6.15
CA PHE A 89 -10.86 8.49 -6.03
C PHE A 89 -11.21 9.96 -5.74
N SER A 90 -10.70 10.50 -4.63
CA SER A 90 -10.77 11.93 -4.31
C SER A 90 -9.37 12.56 -4.26
N PRO A 91 -8.99 13.42 -5.24
CA PRO A 91 -7.69 14.08 -5.23
C PRO A 91 -7.55 15.14 -4.13
N LYS A 92 -8.65 15.51 -3.49
CA LYS A 92 -8.68 16.50 -2.39
C LYS A 92 -8.54 15.83 -1.00
N ALA A 93 -8.63 14.51 -0.92
CA ALA A 93 -8.49 13.80 0.33
C ALA A 93 -7.01 13.81 0.77
N GLU A 94 -6.78 14.12 2.04
CA GLU A 94 -5.48 13.89 2.67
C GLU A 94 -5.29 12.39 2.87
N GLY A 95 -4.38 11.81 2.12
CA GLY A 95 -4.13 10.38 2.17
C GLY A 95 -3.25 9.86 1.05
N TYR A 96 -3.12 8.55 1.02
CA TYR A 96 -2.20 7.87 0.13
C TYR A 96 -2.82 6.61 -0.47
N VAL A 97 -2.33 6.24 -1.64
CA VAL A 97 -2.39 4.86 -2.12
C VAL A 97 -1.13 4.14 -1.64
N LEU A 98 -1.32 3.07 -0.91
CA LEU A 98 -0.26 2.16 -0.46
C LEU A 98 -0.29 0.89 -1.32
N GLY A 99 0.61 0.82 -2.31
CA GLY A 99 0.85 -0.39 -3.08
C GLY A 99 1.86 -1.28 -2.38
N ILE A 100 1.55 -2.57 -2.22
CA ILE A 100 2.42 -3.54 -1.53
C ILE A 100 2.69 -4.73 -2.44
N LEU A 101 3.97 -5.13 -2.54
CA LEU A 101 4.38 -6.40 -3.11
C LEU A 101 4.83 -7.33 -1.99
N LEU A 102 4.15 -8.47 -1.85
CA LEU A 102 4.44 -9.50 -0.86
C LEU A 102 5.12 -10.73 -1.48
N SER A 103 6.02 -11.34 -0.71
CA SER A 103 6.49 -12.71 -0.91
C SER A 103 6.13 -13.52 0.33
N GLY A 104 5.13 -14.38 0.22
CA GLY A 104 4.46 -14.93 1.40
C GLY A 104 3.82 -13.82 2.23
N ALA A 105 4.12 -13.75 3.52
CA ALA A 105 3.66 -12.69 4.43
C ALA A 105 4.67 -11.54 4.57
N VAL A 106 5.80 -11.58 3.85
CA VAL A 106 6.89 -10.60 3.97
C VAL A 106 6.77 -9.54 2.89
N ILE A 107 6.84 -8.27 3.29
CA ILE A 107 6.91 -7.16 2.35
C ILE A 107 8.24 -7.19 1.59
N GLN A 108 8.16 -7.11 0.27
CA GLN A 108 9.32 -7.01 -0.61
C GLN A 108 9.58 -5.55 -1.00
N LYS A 109 8.51 -4.87 -1.38
CA LYS A 109 8.52 -3.46 -1.76
C LYS A 109 7.16 -2.86 -1.43
N ALA A 110 7.17 -1.55 -1.16
CA ALA A 110 5.95 -0.76 -1.08
C ALA A 110 6.10 0.55 -1.85
N TRP A 111 4.97 1.14 -2.22
CA TRP A 111 4.89 2.47 -2.83
C TRP A 111 3.81 3.26 -2.09
N LEU A 112 4.23 4.36 -1.44
CA LEU A 112 3.31 5.28 -0.76
C LEU A 112 3.12 6.52 -1.63
N ILE A 113 2.02 6.57 -2.37
CA ILE A 113 1.75 7.63 -3.35
C ILE A 113 0.69 8.57 -2.79
N PRO A 114 0.99 9.88 -2.58
CA PRO A 114 -0.02 10.84 -2.16
C PRO A 114 -1.19 10.88 -3.16
N LEU A 115 -2.43 10.91 -2.67
CA LEU A 115 -3.60 11.00 -3.53
C LEU A 115 -3.57 12.26 -4.42
N ALA A 116 -3.04 13.37 -3.90
CA ALA A 116 -2.88 14.61 -4.65
C ALA A 116 -1.94 14.46 -5.87
N GLU A 117 -0.95 13.56 -5.80
CA GLU A 117 0.03 13.34 -6.88
C GLU A 117 -0.37 12.21 -7.82
N LEU A 118 -1.30 11.35 -7.42
CA LEU A 118 -1.60 10.10 -8.14
C LEU A 118 -1.97 10.35 -9.61
N ARG A 119 -2.80 11.37 -9.89
CA ARG A 119 -3.20 11.71 -11.28
C ARG A 119 -2.04 12.11 -12.18
N SER A 120 -1.02 12.76 -11.63
CA SER A 120 0.13 13.23 -12.40
C SER A 120 1.11 12.11 -12.75
N VAL A 121 1.13 11.03 -11.95
CA VAL A 121 2.09 9.93 -12.10
C VAL A 121 1.47 8.64 -12.64
N ALA A 122 0.18 8.41 -12.42
CA ALA A 122 -0.50 7.22 -12.94
C ALA A 122 -0.91 7.40 -14.41
N ARG A 123 -1.11 6.27 -15.11
CA ARG A 123 -1.77 6.28 -16.41
C ARG A 123 -3.27 6.33 -16.19
N SER A 124 -3.95 7.28 -16.82
CA SER A 124 -5.41 7.38 -16.78
C SER A 124 -6.04 6.48 -17.85
N SER A 125 -7.09 5.77 -17.48
CA SER A 125 -8.07 5.15 -18.39
C SER A 125 -9.46 5.72 -18.09
N SER A 126 -10.50 5.26 -18.80
CA SER A 126 -11.89 5.76 -18.62
C SER A 126 -12.41 5.57 -17.19
N GLU A 127 -12.01 4.51 -16.50
CA GLU A 127 -12.59 4.11 -15.20
C GLU A 127 -11.59 4.09 -14.05
N LYS A 128 -10.27 4.11 -14.35
CA LYS A 128 -9.24 3.90 -13.34
C LYS A 128 -7.94 4.63 -13.61
N LEU A 129 -7.17 4.86 -12.54
CA LEU A 129 -5.78 5.23 -12.57
C LEU A 129 -4.94 3.97 -12.41
N VAL A 130 -3.97 3.79 -13.29
CA VAL A 130 -3.11 2.60 -13.33
C VAL A 130 -1.68 2.98 -12.97
N VAL A 131 -1.18 2.42 -11.90
CA VAL A 131 0.21 2.51 -11.45
C VAL A 131 0.92 1.25 -11.92
N VAL A 132 1.98 1.38 -12.72
CA VAL A 132 2.86 0.28 -13.11
C VAL A 132 4.26 0.61 -12.65
N ALA A 133 4.66 0.03 -11.53
CA ALA A 133 5.92 0.31 -10.85
C ALA A 133 6.90 -0.86 -10.96
N SER A 134 8.19 -0.58 -11.05
CA SER A 134 9.22 -1.61 -11.05
C SER A 134 9.58 -2.06 -9.64
N ALA A 135 9.65 -3.38 -9.45
CA ALA A 135 10.12 -4.00 -8.22
C ALA A 135 11.66 -4.13 -8.16
N LYS A 136 12.39 -3.79 -9.23
CA LYS A 136 13.84 -3.85 -9.28
C LYS A 136 14.47 -2.74 -8.42
N ASP A 137 15.53 -3.05 -7.68
CA ASP A 137 16.22 -2.08 -6.82
C ASP A 137 16.84 -0.92 -7.59
N ASN A 138 17.40 -1.20 -8.76
CA ASN A 138 18.05 -0.23 -9.63
C ASN A 138 17.10 0.45 -10.64
N ALA A 139 15.79 0.18 -10.58
CA ALA A 139 14.84 0.81 -11.49
C ALA A 139 14.78 2.32 -11.27
N ASN A 140 14.79 3.05 -12.39
CA ASN A 140 14.67 4.50 -12.42
C ASN A 140 13.34 4.91 -13.08
N ASP A 141 12.24 4.35 -12.62
CA ASP A 141 10.91 4.73 -13.05
C ASP A 141 10.37 5.94 -12.24
N ARG A 142 9.28 6.54 -12.73
CA ARG A 142 8.64 7.70 -12.07
C ARG A 142 8.08 7.41 -10.67
N PHE A 143 7.96 6.12 -10.28
CA PHE A 143 7.46 5.69 -8.98
C PHE A 143 8.57 5.45 -7.96
N ARG A 144 9.86 5.51 -8.38
CA ARG A 144 11.01 5.29 -7.50
C ARG A 144 10.97 6.19 -6.26
N ARG A 145 10.56 7.45 -6.40
CA ARG A 145 10.52 8.42 -5.29
C ARG A 145 9.48 8.07 -4.21
N PHE A 146 8.51 7.22 -4.53
CA PHE A 146 7.46 6.75 -3.60
C PHE A 146 7.76 5.37 -3.04
N ARG A 147 8.89 4.76 -3.43
CA ARG A 147 9.23 3.39 -3.07
C ARG A 147 9.88 3.31 -1.70
N HIS A 148 9.46 2.31 -0.95
CA HIS A 148 9.93 1.97 0.38
C HIS A 148 10.27 0.48 0.45
N ASP A 149 11.30 0.12 1.24
CA ASP A 149 11.72 -1.27 1.45
C ASP A 149 11.05 -1.90 2.68
N GLY A 150 10.31 -1.11 3.46
CA GLY A 150 9.61 -1.58 4.66
C GLY A 150 8.65 -0.54 5.22
N PHE A 151 7.96 -0.92 6.29
CA PHE A 151 6.98 -0.05 6.92
C PHE A 151 7.59 1.06 7.80
N GLU A 152 8.84 0.92 8.21
CA GLU A 152 9.53 1.90 9.07
C GLU A 152 9.65 3.27 8.39
N SER A 153 10.08 3.29 7.12
CA SER A 153 10.19 4.53 6.36
C SER A 153 8.81 5.12 6.03
N ILE A 154 7.80 4.28 5.80
CA ILE A 154 6.43 4.71 5.58
C ILE A 154 5.85 5.34 6.85
N ALA A 155 6.02 4.69 8.00
CA ALA A 155 5.54 5.20 9.28
C ALA A 155 6.16 6.55 9.62
N ARG A 156 7.49 6.72 9.45
CA ARG A 156 8.18 8.00 9.65
C ARG A 156 7.63 9.11 8.76
N LEU A 157 7.41 8.81 7.47
CA LEU A 157 6.85 9.79 6.53
C LEU A 157 5.45 10.22 6.94
N ILE A 158 4.56 9.27 7.30
CA ILE A 158 3.20 9.56 7.75
C ILE A 158 3.19 10.39 9.04
N LEU A 159 4.13 10.12 9.95
CA LEU A 159 4.26 10.82 11.22
C LEU A 159 4.98 12.18 11.12
N GLY A 160 5.54 12.51 9.94
CA GLY A 160 6.31 13.74 9.73
C GLY A 160 7.69 13.74 10.40
N ASP A 161 8.19 12.57 10.84
CA ASP A 161 9.44 12.46 11.59
C ASP A 161 10.69 12.62 10.69
N ASP A 162 10.54 12.57 9.35
CA ASP A 162 11.64 12.80 8.39
C ASP A 162 12.10 14.27 8.34
N ALA A 163 11.28 15.23 8.79
CA ALA A 163 11.63 16.64 8.81
C ALA A 163 12.62 17.00 9.95
N ALA A 164 12.75 16.16 10.99
CA ALA A 164 13.56 16.43 12.16
C ALA A 164 15.06 16.08 11.97
N VAL A 165 15.41 15.22 10.98
CA VAL A 165 16.80 14.77 10.76
C VAL A 165 17.60 15.74 9.92
N SER A 166 16.97 16.59 9.12
CA SER A 166 17.67 17.59 8.25
C SER A 166 18.03 18.89 8.95
N GLY A 167 17.63 19.12 10.22
CA GLY A 167 17.80 20.37 10.97
C GLY A 167 18.92 20.38 12.03
N SER A 168 19.69 19.31 12.23
CA SER A 168 20.67 19.25 13.33
C SER A 168 22.14 19.33 12.89
N HIS A 169 22.42 19.97 11.76
CA HIS A 169 23.79 20.40 11.38
C HIS A 169 23.77 21.90 11.06
N ALA A 170 23.77 22.69 12.10
CA ALA A 170 24.17 24.07 12.07
C ALA A 170 25.02 24.38 13.33
#